data_b566cf6e0e2841dd80e29b32f2a8d7ba
#
_entry.id   b566cf6e0e2841dd80e29b32f2a8d7ba
#
_cell.length_a   1.000
_cell.length_b   1.000
_cell.length_c   1.000
_cell.angle_alpha   90.00
_cell.angle_beta   90.00
_cell.angle_gamma   90.00
#
_symmetry.space_group_name_H-M   'P 1'
#
loop_
_entity.id
_entity.type
_entity.pdbx_description
1 polymer ?
#
loop_
_entity_poly.entity_id
_entity_poly.type
_entity_poly.pdbx_seq_one_letter_code
_entity_poly.pdbx_strand_id
1 'polypeptide(L)'
;MQTHIRKPARVAILVFLAASAAACGGGEGPPGGAETENSEGAAATASGLTAEELEFGIGPIRSVELSELDHELAEEGAEVFSVKCSACHKLEERYVGPPLGDVTERRTPEYIMNMILNPEEMVARHPEVKALLAQYYTPMPDQQLTEQDARAVLEYLRAPADLEVDVEVDEGSER
;
A
#
# COMPACT_ATOMS: atom_id res chain seq x y z
N MET A 1 7.66 0.63 -52.61
CA MET A 1 8.69 1.31 -51.79
C MET A 1 9.13 0.32 -50.74
N GLN A 2 10.45 0.01 -50.75
CA GLN A 2 11.02 -1.21 -50.16
C GLN A 2 11.28 -1.06 -48.65
N THR A 3 10.86 -2.04 -47.91
CA THR A 3 11.15 -2.25 -46.47
C THR A 3 12.49 -2.96 -46.32
N HIS A 4 13.46 -2.32 -45.68
CA HIS A 4 14.72 -2.94 -45.30
C HIS A 4 14.64 -3.57 -43.91
N ILE A 5 14.59 -4.91 -43.87
CA ILE A 5 14.73 -5.72 -42.67
C ILE A 5 16.24 -5.89 -42.39
N ARG A 6 16.74 -5.35 -41.28
CA ARG A 6 18.09 -5.65 -40.79
C ARG A 6 18.08 -6.76 -39.75
N LYS A 7 18.81 -7.84 -40.05
CA LYS A 7 19.04 -8.99 -39.15
C LYS A 7 20.13 -8.62 -38.11
N PRO A 8 19.99 -9.06 -36.84
CA PRO A 8 21.06 -8.90 -35.86
C PRO A 8 22.14 -9.97 -35.99
N ALA A 9 23.36 -9.56 -35.78
CA ALA A 9 24.57 -10.39 -35.77
C ALA A 9 24.65 -11.24 -34.50
N ARG A 10 25.01 -12.50 -34.68
CA ARG A 10 25.34 -13.45 -33.61
C ARG A 10 26.77 -13.18 -33.12
N VAL A 11 26.90 -12.84 -31.84
CA VAL A 11 28.20 -12.83 -31.15
C VAL A 11 28.31 -14.10 -30.34
N ALA A 12 29.28 -14.91 -30.72
CA ALA A 12 29.71 -16.10 -29.99
C ALA A 12 30.71 -15.68 -28.90
N ILE A 13 30.48 -16.03 -27.68
CA ILE A 13 31.45 -15.84 -26.57
C ILE A 13 31.86 -17.19 -26.05
N LEU A 14 33.17 -17.36 -26.07
CA LEU A 14 33.94 -18.52 -25.67
C LEU A 14 33.83 -18.86 -24.18
N VAL A 15 33.74 -20.15 -23.93
CA VAL A 15 33.82 -20.79 -22.59
C VAL A 15 35.28 -20.75 -22.13
N PHE A 16 35.51 -20.24 -20.91
CA PHE A 16 36.73 -20.50 -20.13
C PHE A 16 36.38 -21.37 -18.93
N LEU A 17 36.93 -22.59 -19.02
CA LEU A 17 36.93 -23.57 -17.93
C LEU A 17 38.16 -23.30 -17.07
N ALA A 18 37.97 -23.03 -15.78
CA ALA A 18 39.04 -23.08 -14.80
C ALA A 18 38.60 -23.96 -13.62
N ALA A 19 39.22 -25.13 -13.57
CA ALA A 19 39.14 -26.06 -12.45
C ALA A 19 40.14 -25.63 -11.39
N SER A 20 39.75 -25.62 -10.12
CA SER A 20 40.69 -25.66 -8.99
C SER A 20 40.11 -26.49 -7.85
N ALA A 21 40.88 -27.43 -7.41
CA ALA A 21 40.58 -28.52 -6.49
C ALA A 21 40.90 -28.15 -5.03
N ALA A 22 40.13 -28.75 -4.13
CA ALA A 22 40.46 -29.35 -2.84
C ALA A 22 41.03 -28.45 -1.71
N ALA A 23 40.33 -28.45 -0.57
CA ALA A 23 40.91 -28.76 0.73
C ALA A 23 39.81 -29.21 1.72
N CYS A 24 40.02 -30.39 2.30
CA CYS A 24 39.24 -30.97 3.38
C CYS A 24 39.52 -30.25 4.71
N GLY A 25 38.48 -30.08 5.54
CA GLY A 25 38.60 -29.72 6.94
C GLY A 25 37.36 -30.18 7.70
N GLY A 26 37.45 -31.34 8.37
CA GLY A 26 36.37 -31.90 9.18
C GLY A 26 36.12 -31.16 10.47
N GLY A 27 34.88 -31.13 10.93
CA GLY A 27 34.45 -30.66 12.23
C GLY A 27 33.04 -31.19 12.50
N GLU A 28 33.02 -32.32 13.27
CA GLU A 28 31.76 -32.88 13.79
C GLU A 28 31.21 -31.97 14.89
N GLY A 29 29.96 -31.44 14.69
CA GLY A 29 29.13 -30.80 15.71
C GLY A 29 27.75 -31.43 15.73
N PRO A 30 27.07 -31.54 16.87
CA PRO A 30 25.89 -32.39 17.07
C PRO A 30 24.61 -31.85 16.37
N PRO A 31 23.61 -32.74 16.12
CA PRO A 31 22.39 -32.36 15.44
C PRO A 31 21.42 -31.65 16.38
N GLY A 32 21.37 -30.34 16.27
CA GLY A 32 20.28 -29.54 16.80
C GLY A 32 19.30 -29.24 15.70
N GLY A 33 18.08 -29.83 15.78
CA GLY A 33 17.00 -29.51 14.88
C GLY A 33 16.62 -28.05 15.03
N ALA A 34 16.88 -27.26 14.02
CA ALA A 34 16.22 -25.99 13.80
C ALA A 34 15.33 -26.19 12.58
N GLU A 35 14.06 -26.18 12.83
CA GLU A 35 13.05 -26.01 11.80
C GLU A 35 13.34 -24.65 11.14
N THR A 36 13.93 -24.72 9.97
CA THR A 36 14.04 -23.56 9.09
C THR A 36 12.64 -23.25 8.59
N GLU A 37 11.96 -22.35 9.32
CA GLU A 37 10.85 -21.63 8.72
C GLU A 37 11.41 -20.98 7.46
N ASN A 38 10.86 -21.41 6.34
CA ASN A 38 11.17 -20.91 5.02
C ASN A 38 10.63 -19.48 4.90
N SER A 39 11.37 -18.55 5.46
CA SER A 39 11.24 -17.14 5.16
C SER A 39 11.85 -16.93 3.79
N GLU A 40 11.03 -17.13 2.75
CA GLU A 40 11.33 -16.59 1.42
C GLU A 40 11.47 -15.07 1.59
N GLY A 41 12.71 -14.65 1.77
CA GLY A 41 13.07 -13.25 1.98
C GLY A 41 12.64 -12.43 0.77
N ALA A 42 11.56 -11.68 0.93
CA ALA A 42 11.18 -10.67 -0.03
C ALA A 42 12.38 -9.74 -0.24
N ALA A 43 12.93 -9.74 -1.47
CA ALA A 43 14.09 -8.93 -1.82
C ALA A 43 13.77 -7.46 -1.58
N ALA A 44 14.49 -6.82 -0.66
CA ALA A 44 14.32 -5.39 -0.40
C ALA A 44 14.70 -4.58 -1.65
N THR A 45 13.86 -3.62 -1.99
CA THR A 45 14.10 -2.69 -3.10
C THR A 45 15.16 -1.64 -2.74
N ALA A 46 15.52 -0.77 -3.68
CA ALA A 46 16.44 0.36 -3.42
C ALA A 46 15.94 1.31 -2.32
N SER A 47 14.66 1.29 -1.99
CA SER A 47 14.05 2.05 -0.88
C SER A 47 14.16 1.34 0.48
N GLY A 48 14.66 0.10 0.52
CA GLY A 48 14.68 -0.73 1.73
C GLY A 48 13.31 -1.32 2.10
N LEU A 49 12.32 -1.19 1.23
CA LEU A 49 10.99 -1.77 1.37
C LEU A 49 10.87 -3.04 0.52
N THR A 50 10.04 -3.96 0.96
CA THR A 50 9.64 -5.11 0.14
C THR A 50 8.72 -4.68 -1.00
N ALA A 51 8.56 -5.54 -2.02
CA ALA A 51 7.60 -5.30 -3.09
C ALA A 51 6.17 -5.21 -2.53
N GLU A 52 5.85 -6.02 -1.55
CA GLU A 52 4.56 -6.01 -0.84
C GLU A 52 4.33 -4.68 -0.10
N GLU A 53 5.32 -4.17 0.64
CA GLU A 53 5.20 -2.86 1.31
C GLU A 53 5.07 -1.69 0.32
N LEU A 54 5.61 -1.81 -0.89
CA LEU A 54 5.42 -0.81 -1.94
C LEU A 54 4.03 -0.85 -2.56
N GLU A 55 3.44 -2.03 -2.69
CA GLU A 55 2.13 -2.23 -3.31
C GLU A 55 0.99 -2.02 -2.30
N PHE A 56 1.11 -2.62 -1.11
CA PHE A 56 0.06 -2.64 -0.09
C PHE A 56 0.27 -1.61 1.02
N GLY A 57 1.36 -0.87 0.97
CA GLY A 57 1.72 0.09 2.03
C GLY A 57 2.32 -0.58 3.26
N ILE A 58 2.65 0.25 4.24
CA ILE A 58 3.31 -0.13 5.48
C ILE A 58 2.28 -0.06 6.61
N GLY A 59 1.89 -1.21 7.15
CA GLY A 59 0.89 -1.26 8.22
C GLY A 59 0.43 -2.69 8.54
N PRO A 60 -0.62 -2.83 9.35
CA PRO A 60 -1.08 -4.14 9.82
C PRO A 60 -1.82 -4.95 8.75
N ILE A 61 -2.35 -4.30 7.71
CA ILE A 61 -3.21 -4.95 6.72
C ILE A 61 -2.35 -5.61 5.64
N ARG A 62 -2.49 -6.92 5.47
CA ARG A 62 -1.75 -7.73 4.50
C ARG A 62 -2.60 -8.23 3.34
N SER A 63 -3.89 -8.38 3.57
CA SER A 63 -4.86 -8.76 2.54
C SER A 63 -6.24 -8.26 2.92
N VAL A 64 -7.01 -7.85 1.92
CA VAL A 64 -8.41 -7.44 2.05
C VAL A 64 -9.25 -8.22 1.07
N GLU A 65 -10.21 -8.97 1.56
CA GLU A 65 -11.21 -9.60 0.71
C GLU A 65 -12.35 -8.62 0.44
N LEU A 66 -12.54 -8.27 -0.82
CA LEU A 66 -13.64 -7.43 -1.28
C LEU A 66 -14.74 -8.30 -1.87
N SER A 67 -15.96 -8.07 -1.41
CA SER A 67 -17.21 -8.57 -2.01
C SER A 67 -17.92 -7.46 -2.78
N GLU A 68 -19.21 -7.66 -3.07
CA GLU A 68 -20.09 -6.57 -3.47
C GLU A 68 -20.06 -5.47 -2.41
N LEU A 69 -20.41 -4.24 -2.83
CA LEU A 69 -20.42 -3.09 -1.92
C LEU A 69 -21.36 -3.35 -0.73
N ASP A 70 -20.84 -3.17 0.46
CA ASP A 70 -21.63 -3.19 1.69
C ASP A 70 -22.14 -1.78 1.98
N HIS A 71 -23.40 -1.52 1.69
CA HIS A 71 -24.00 -0.20 1.81
C HIS A 71 -24.09 0.27 3.27
N GLU A 72 -24.41 -0.62 4.21
CA GLU A 72 -24.50 -0.28 5.63
C GLU A 72 -23.10 0.12 6.15
N LEU A 73 -22.09 -0.65 5.79
CA LEU A 73 -20.72 -0.34 6.17
C LEU A 73 -20.20 0.94 5.47
N ALA A 74 -20.66 1.24 4.24
CA ALA A 74 -20.33 2.48 3.55
C ALA A 74 -20.96 3.71 4.23
N GLU A 75 -22.16 3.59 4.77
CA GLU A 75 -22.81 4.65 5.57
C GLU A 75 -22.02 4.89 6.87
N GLU A 76 -21.64 3.86 7.61
CA GLU A 76 -20.74 4.00 8.76
C GLU A 76 -19.42 4.68 8.37
N GLY A 77 -18.86 4.30 7.22
CA GLY A 77 -17.64 4.89 6.69
C GLY A 77 -17.77 6.37 6.35
N ALA A 78 -18.93 6.79 5.84
CA ALA A 78 -19.22 8.19 5.57
C ALA A 78 -19.25 9.03 6.85
N GLU A 79 -19.83 8.51 7.93
CA GLU A 79 -19.81 9.18 9.24
C GLU A 79 -18.39 9.32 9.77
N VAL A 80 -17.59 8.26 9.73
CA VAL A 80 -16.17 8.31 10.13
C VAL A 80 -15.41 9.31 9.26
N PHE A 81 -15.61 9.28 7.94
CA PHE A 81 -14.98 10.21 7.01
C PHE A 81 -15.37 11.66 7.31
N SER A 82 -16.64 11.94 7.55
CA SER A 82 -17.14 13.27 7.89
C SER A 82 -16.45 13.84 9.13
N VAL A 83 -16.28 13.06 10.17
CA VAL A 83 -15.72 13.51 11.45
C VAL A 83 -14.19 13.55 11.44
N LYS A 84 -13.53 12.57 10.80
CA LYS A 84 -12.09 12.33 10.92
C LYS A 84 -11.26 12.78 9.72
N CYS A 85 -11.86 12.80 8.53
CA CYS A 85 -11.13 12.97 7.27
C CYS A 85 -11.48 14.28 6.54
N SER A 86 -12.73 14.71 6.59
CA SER A 86 -13.29 15.80 5.77
C SER A 86 -12.64 17.16 6.02
N ALA A 87 -12.04 17.36 7.21
CA ALA A 87 -11.29 18.58 7.53
C ALA A 87 -10.04 18.77 6.66
N CYS A 88 -9.49 17.66 6.12
CA CYS A 88 -8.27 17.68 5.30
C CYS A 88 -8.49 17.13 3.89
N HIS A 89 -9.44 16.23 3.68
CA HIS A 89 -9.71 15.58 2.39
C HIS A 89 -11.09 15.93 1.84
N LYS A 90 -11.13 16.09 0.51
CA LYS A 90 -12.38 16.14 -0.26
C LYS A 90 -12.35 15.00 -1.27
N LEU A 91 -13.51 14.61 -1.81
CA LEU A 91 -13.57 13.57 -2.83
C LEU A 91 -13.10 14.12 -4.18
N GLU A 92 -13.63 15.26 -4.62
CA GLU A 92 -13.46 15.78 -5.97
C GLU A 92 -12.30 16.76 -6.14
N GLU A 93 -11.85 17.40 -5.07
CA GLU A 93 -10.92 18.51 -5.19
C GLU A 93 -9.72 18.41 -4.22
N ARG A 94 -8.62 19.05 -4.62
CA ARG A 94 -7.48 19.28 -3.74
C ARG A 94 -7.88 20.24 -2.61
N TYR A 95 -7.60 19.84 -1.38
CA TYR A 95 -7.79 20.67 -0.21
C TYR A 95 -6.49 20.73 0.61
N VAL A 96 -6.49 20.39 1.89
CA VAL A 96 -5.26 20.25 2.69
C VAL A 96 -4.49 19.02 2.21
N GLY A 97 -5.19 17.90 1.97
CA GLY A 97 -4.70 16.67 1.39
C GLY A 97 -5.12 16.46 -0.07
N PRO A 98 -4.74 15.32 -0.68
CA PRO A 98 -5.18 14.93 -2.00
C PRO A 98 -6.68 14.61 -2.06
N PRO A 99 -7.33 14.74 -3.24
CA PRO A 99 -8.68 14.25 -3.45
C PRO A 99 -8.72 12.73 -3.36
N LEU A 100 -9.82 12.19 -2.85
CA LEU A 100 -9.95 10.75 -2.56
C LEU A 100 -11.04 10.04 -3.40
N GLY A 101 -11.82 10.73 -4.22
CA GLY A 101 -12.92 10.13 -4.96
C GLY A 101 -12.52 9.00 -5.92
N ASP A 102 -11.30 9.05 -6.47
CA ASP A 102 -10.73 8.03 -7.36
C ASP A 102 -9.64 7.17 -6.71
N VAL A 103 -9.49 7.25 -5.38
CA VAL A 103 -8.38 6.59 -4.69
C VAL A 103 -8.41 5.07 -4.81
N THR A 104 -9.59 4.47 -4.88
CA THR A 104 -9.77 3.02 -5.03
C THR A 104 -9.41 2.50 -6.43
N GLU A 105 -9.35 3.37 -7.43
CA GLU A 105 -8.85 3.05 -8.76
C GLU A 105 -7.32 3.12 -8.84
N ARG A 106 -6.70 3.90 -7.96
CA ARG A 106 -5.25 4.19 -7.97
C ARG A 106 -4.46 3.39 -6.96
N ARG A 107 -5.11 2.84 -5.94
CA ARG A 107 -4.48 2.16 -4.80
C ARG A 107 -5.20 0.88 -4.46
N THR A 108 -4.44 -0.08 -3.95
CA THR A 108 -5.02 -1.31 -3.41
C THR A 108 -5.80 -1.03 -2.12
N PRO A 109 -6.79 -1.87 -1.80
CA PRO A 109 -7.53 -1.77 -0.54
C PRO A 109 -6.62 -1.77 0.69
N GLU A 110 -5.60 -2.64 0.67
CA GLU A 110 -4.59 -2.74 1.73
C GLU A 110 -3.83 -1.43 1.91
N TYR A 111 -3.40 -0.82 0.80
CA TYR A 111 -2.69 0.46 0.83
C TYR A 111 -3.55 1.56 1.47
N ILE A 112 -4.82 1.63 1.10
CA ILE A 112 -5.76 2.63 1.63
C ILE A 112 -5.93 2.43 3.13
N MET A 113 -6.21 1.21 3.57
CA MET A 113 -6.36 0.90 4.99
C MET A 113 -5.08 1.12 5.78
N ASN A 114 -3.91 0.73 5.23
CA ASN A 114 -2.62 0.98 5.87
C ASN A 114 -2.30 2.48 5.96
N MET A 115 -2.68 3.29 4.97
CA MET A 115 -2.52 4.74 5.04
C MET A 115 -3.38 5.37 6.13
N ILE A 116 -4.57 4.82 6.39
CA ILE A 116 -5.47 5.27 7.47
C ILE A 116 -4.91 4.86 8.85
N LEU A 117 -4.43 3.62 8.98
CA LEU A 117 -4.05 3.02 10.26
C LEU A 117 -2.62 3.31 10.71
N ASN A 118 -1.72 3.59 9.76
CA ASN A 118 -0.29 3.80 10.05
C ASN A 118 0.31 4.93 9.18
N PRO A 119 -0.29 6.12 9.18
CA PRO A 119 0.15 7.22 8.32
C PRO A 119 1.57 7.68 8.62
N GLU A 120 2.02 7.61 9.86
CA GLU A 120 3.34 8.08 10.28
C GLU A 120 4.47 7.28 9.61
N GLU A 121 4.42 5.95 9.64
CA GLU A 121 5.40 5.10 8.93
C GLU A 121 5.26 5.21 7.41
N MET A 122 4.04 5.32 6.90
CA MET A 122 3.80 5.58 5.48
C MET A 122 4.51 6.86 5.04
N VAL A 123 4.34 7.96 5.76
CA VAL A 123 5.02 9.24 5.51
C VAL A 123 6.54 9.12 5.66
N ALA A 124 7.01 8.41 6.68
CA ALA A 124 8.43 8.29 6.98
C ALA A 124 9.20 7.41 5.97
N ARG A 125 8.56 6.39 5.40
CA ARG A 125 9.26 5.33 4.65
C ARG A 125 8.79 5.17 3.21
N HIS A 126 7.48 5.28 2.93
CA HIS A 126 6.94 4.98 1.62
C HIS A 126 7.28 6.08 0.59
N PRO A 127 7.90 5.77 -0.56
CA PRO A 127 8.41 6.79 -1.49
C PRO A 127 7.31 7.67 -2.09
N GLU A 128 6.16 7.10 -2.42
CA GLU A 128 5.04 7.86 -2.98
C GLU A 128 4.39 8.79 -1.95
N VAL A 129 4.29 8.35 -0.69
CA VAL A 129 3.75 9.19 0.39
C VAL A 129 4.70 10.34 0.71
N LYS A 130 6.02 10.12 0.64
CA LYS A 130 7.02 11.20 0.70
C LYS A 130 6.86 12.20 -0.45
N ALA A 131 6.57 11.73 -1.65
CA ALA A 131 6.30 12.61 -2.79
C ALA A 131 5.01 13.43 -2.59
N LEU A 132 3.96 12.83 -2.02
CA LEU A 132 2.75 13.54 -1.63
C LEU A 132 3.05 14.58 -0.54
N LEU A 133 3.81 14.23 0.50
CA LEU A 133 4.22 15.19 1.53
C LEU A 133 4.97 16.39 0.92
N ALA A 134 5.85 16.16 -0.04
CA ALA A 134 6.55 17.24 -0.74
C ALA A 134 5.61 18.12 -1.59
N GLN A 135 4.47 17.58 -2.03
CA GLN A 135 3.48 18.29 -2.81
C GLN A 135 2.46 19.06 -1.95
N TYR A 136 2.07 18.49 -0.81
CA TYR A 136 0.99 19.03 0.05
C TYR A 136 1.52 19.75 1.29
N TYR A 137 2.79 19.55 1.67
CA TYR A 137 3.46 20.16 2.81
C TYR A 137 2.82 19.89 4.17
N THR A 138 1.86 18.99 4.23
CA THR A 138 1.14 18.63 5.45
C THR A 138 1.14 17.11 5.58
N PRO A 139 1.71 16.55 6.65
CA PRO A 139 1.63 15.13 6.93
C PRO A 139 0.21 14.75 7.37
N MET A 140 -0.23 13.56 7.01
CA MET A 140 -1.45 12.97 7.56
C MET A 140 -1.17 12.51 9.00
N PRO A 141 -1.91 13.02 10.00
CA PRO A 141 -1.76 12.57 11.38
C PRO A 141 -2.52 11.25 11.59
N ASP A 142 -2.10 10.47 12.59
CA ASP A 142 -2.85 9.29 13.03
C ASP A 142 -4.20 9.74 13.61
N GLN A 143 -5.29 9.19 13.06
CA GLN A 143 -6.66 9.46 13.48
C GLN A 143 -7.15 8.53 14.60
N GLN A 144 -6.30 7.58 15.03
CA GLN A 144 -6.59 6.59 16.06
C GLN A 144 -7.82 5.72 15.73
N LEU A 145 -7.94 5.34 14.48
CA LEU A 145 -9.01 4.51 13.98
C LEU A 145 -8.70 3.03 14.17
N THR A 146 -9.74 2.23 14.31
CA THR A 146 -9.64 0.77 14.32
C THR A 146 -9.60 0.21 12.89
N GLU A 147 -9.26 -1.07 12.75
CA GLU A 147 -9.34 -1.75 11.44
C GLU A 147 -10.78 -1.77 10.90
N GLN A 148 -11.78 -1.83 11.77
CA GLN A 148 -13.18 -1.76 11.37
C GLN A 148 -13.53 -0.38 10.82
N ASP A 149 -13.11 0.70 11.48
CA ASP A 149 -13.32 2.05 10.98
C ASP A 149 -12.62 2.27 9.63
N ALA A 150 -11.38 1.78 9.50
CA ALA A 150 -10.63 1.87 8.25
C ALA A 150 -11.30 1.08 7.12
N ARG A 151 -11.91 -0.09 7.45
CA ARG A 151 -12.69 -0.86 6.49
C ARG A 151 -13.98 -0.16 6.10
N ALA A 152 -14.68 0.45 7.03
CA ALA A 152 -15.87 1.24 6.75
C ALA A 152 -15.56 2.43 5.82
N VAL A 153 -14.49 3.18 6.11
CA VAL A 153 -14.02 4.26 5.23
C VAL A 153 -13.65 3.75 3.84
N LEU A 154 -13.03 2.57 3.74
CA LEU A 154 -12.75 1.95 2.43
C LEU A 154 -14.04 1.66 1.66
N GLU A 155 -15.09 1.13 2.30
CA GLU A 155 -16.39 0.88 1.64
C GLU A 155 -17.03 2.20 1.18
N TYR A 156 -17.00 3.23 1.99
CA TYR A 156 -17.45 4.57 1.58
C TYR A 156 -16.71 5.09 0.35
N LEU A 157 -15.39 4.95 0.29
CA LEU A 157 -14.58 5.39 -0.85
C LEU A 157 -14.78 4.52 -2.10
N ARG A 158 -15.32 3.31 -1.97
CA ARG A 158 -15.72 2.42 -3.07
C ARG A 158 -17.12 2.72 -3.59
N ALA A 159 -17.93 3.40 -2.79
CA ALA A 159 -19.29 3.72 -3.17
C ALA A 159 -19.32 4.69 -4.37
N PRO A 160 -20.26 4.52 -5.31
CA PRO A 160 -20.43 5.48 -6.39
C PRO A 160 -20.79 6.88 -5.84
N ALA A 161 -20.32 7.92 -6.51
CA ALA A 161 -20.47 9.31 -6.04
C ALA A 161 -21.94 9.78 -5.93
N ASP A 162 -22.86 9.05 -6.53
CA ASP A 162 -24.31 9.29 -6.47
C ASP A 162 -25.02 8.49 -5.35
N LEU A 163 -24.26 7.74 -4.55
CA LEU A 163 -24.80 7.17 -3.34
C LEU A 163 -25.07 8.31 -2.35
N GLU A 164 -26.36 8.71 -2.25
CA GLU A 164 -26.80 9.65 -1.21
C GLU A 164 -26.66 8.94 0.16
N VAL A 165 -25.53 9.17 0.79
CA VAL A 165 -25.35 8.77 2.19
C VAL A 165 -26.02 9.85 3.03
N ASP A 166 -27.16 9.54 3.60
CA ASP A 166 -27.88 10.43 4.52
C ASP A 166 -27.08 10.56 5.82
N VAL A 167 -26.03 11.42 5.79
CA VAL A 167 -25.33 11.81 7.03
C VAL A 167 -26.26 12.76 7.79
N GLU A 168 -27.06 12.23 8.70
CA GLU A 168 -27.80 13.02 9.66
C GLU A 168 -26.79 13.73 10.57
N VAL A 169 -26.37 14.93 10.18
CA VAL A 169 -25.64 15.84 11.07
C VAL A 169 -26.64 16.25 12.18
N ASP A 170 -26.52 15.62 13.34
CA ASP A 170 -27.24 16.08 14.54
C ASP A 170 -26.76 17.52 14.89
N GLU A 171 -27.48 18.51 14.40
CA GLU A 171 -27.29 19.93 14.77
C GLU A 171 -27.77 20.22 16.20
N GLY A 172 -27.91 19.20 17.04
CA GLY A 172 -28.60 19.21 18.33
C GLY A 172 -27.74 19.52 19.56
N SER A 173 -26.52 20.10 19.47
CA SER A 173 -25.73 20.43 20.67
C SER A 173 -25.26 21.89 20.75
N GLU A 174 -26.08 22.83 20.35
CA GLU A 174 -25.89 24.21 20.78
C GLU A 174 -26.88 24.58 21.89
N ARG A 175 -26.53 24.23 23.14
CA ARG A 175 -27.07 24.85 24.33
C ARG A 175 -26.06 24.91 25.47
#